data_8659811b7dc4628c68748af094349e7e
#
_entry.id   8659811b7dc4628c68748af094349e7e
#
_cell.length_a   1.000
_cell.length_b   1.000
_cell.length_c   1.000
_cell.angle_alpha   90.00
_cell.angle_beta   90.00
_cell.angle_gamma   90.00
#
_symmetry.space_group_name_H-M   'P 1'
#
loop_
_entity.id
_entity.type
_entity.pdbx_description
1 polymer ?
#
loop_
_entity_poly.entity_id
_entity_poly.type
_entity_poly.pdbx_seq_one_letter_code
_entity_poly.pdbx_strand_id
1 'polypeptide(L)'
;DKKSGTTVYEVPKLALGWAVSIASLTTRLDKDTQRHITFDPAIAEGREDLVLVHLCHPLVQHSARILRAALWRKDSSLSRVSAVAIPGLENPVVAALSRLVLVGKGGVRLHEEVFLAGVRLKGKSLGEDASETLLEEHLDGSNLLSLSESQLKAITKEWNSEETASSLPNRLRNAIGVRKQKRLEEVKVLLVTRETEDINRVNEIFNRFDELLKKSLEQAAIDAEIAEGQLFDEEKAQRAKDIAKWIQRREVLAEERARELEKVKRRYQEVEPYEFSAALVFAYPSEVKK
;
A
#
# COMPACT_ATOMS: atom_id res chain seq x y z
N ASP A 1 22.58 -6.90 -7.08
CA ASP A 1 23.90 -7.11 -6.50
C ASP A 1 23.91 -6.66 -5.03
N LYS A 2 23.85 -7.62 -4.10
CA LYS A 2 23.77 -7.36 -2.65
C LYS A 2 25.04 -6.74 -2.02
N LYS A 3 26.02 -6.34 -2.82
CA LYS A 3 27.33 -5.87 -2.32
C LYS A 3 27.46 -4.34 -2.18
N SER A 4 26.50 -3.52 -2.60
CA SER A 4 26.69 -2.06 -2.57
C SER A 4 25.59 -1.25 -1.88
N GLY A 5 24.67 -1.86 -1.18
CA GLY A 5 23.59 -1.12 -0.48
C GLY A 5 22.62 -0.34 -1.41
N THR A 6 22.83 -0.38 -2.70
CA THR A 6 21.98 0.26 -3.71
C THR A 6 21.07 -0.77 -4.35
N THR A 7 19.75 -0.62 -4.15
CA THR A 7 18.74 -1.49 -4.73
C THR A 7 18.41 -1.09 -6.16
N VAL A 8 19.34 -1.40 -7.06
CA VAL A 8 19.16 -1.25 -8.52
C VAL A 8 19.02 -2.64 -9.13
N TYR A 9 18.03 -2.80 -9.99
CA TYR A 9 17.68 -4.09 -10.58
C TYR A 9 17.78 -4.01 -12.10
N GLU A 10 18.22 -5.10 -12.71
CA GLU A 10 18.15 -5.32 -14.14
C GLU A 10 16.86 -6.10 -14.46
N VAL A 11 16.14 -5.66 -15.49
CA VAL A 11 14.94 -6.38 -15.95
C VAL A 11 15.41 -7.45 -16.96
N PRO A 12 15.10 -8.73 -16.74
CA PRO A 12 15.47 -9.79 -17.65
C PRO A 12 14.74 -9.63 -19.00
N LYS A 13 15.24 -10.30 -20.03
CA LYS A 13 14.60 -10.32 -21.33
C LYS A 13 13.24 -10.97 -21.25
N LEU A 14 12.18 -10.20 -21.46
CA LEU A 14 10.79 -10.63 -21.33
C LEU A 14 10.19 -10.98 -22.69
N ALA A 15 9.13 -11.80 -22.67
CA ALA A 15 8.39 -12.19 -23.88
C ALA A 15 7.66 -10.98 -24.52
N LEU A 16 7.27 -11.09 -25.80
CA LEU A 16 6.59 -10.03 -26.56
C LEU A 16 5.35 -9.45 -25.88
N GLY A 17 4.61 -10.24 -25.10
CA GLY A 17 3.44 -9.75 -24.34
C GLY A 17 3.74 -8.67 -23.32
N TRP A 18 5.01 -8.45 -22.96
CA TRP A 18 5.47 -7.42 -22.04
C TRP A 18 5.86 -6.10 -22.72
N ALA A 19 5.91 -6.04 -24.05
CA ALA A 19 6.45 -4.91 -24.79
C ALA A 19 5.88 -3.54 -24.34
N VAL A 20 4.56 -3.46 -24.13
CA VAL A 20 3.91 -2.23 -23.64
C VAL A 20 4.32 -1.89 -22.20
N SER A 21 4.51 -2.90 -21.36
CA SER A 21 4.84 -2.72 -19.94
C SER A 21 6.28 -2.29 -19.70
N ILE A 22 7.18 -2.62 -20.63
CA ILE A 22 8.60 -2.28 -20.56
C ILE A 22 8.98 -1.12 -21.48
N ALA A 23 8.05 -0.55 -22.24
CA ALA A 23 8.33 0.54 -23.18
C ALA A 23 8.97 1.77 -22.51
N SER A 24 8.64 2.02 -21.22
CA SER A 24 9.26 3.11 -20.45
C SER A 24 10.71 2.83 -20.03
N LEU A 25 11.18 1.61 -20.15
CA LEU A 25 12.57 1.24 -19.78
C LEU A 25 13.58 1.58 -20.89
N THR A 26 13.11 1.84 -22.10
CA THR A 26 13.95 2.27 -23.22
C THR A 26 13.82 3.77 -23.45
N THR A 27 14.77 4.36 -24.14
CA THR A 27 14.71 5.75 -24.58
C THR A 27 14.30 5.86 -26.05
N ARG A 28 13.94 7.06 -26.51
CA ARG A 28 13.68 7.29 -27.93
C ARG A 28 14.93 7.14 -28.80
N LEU A 29 16.10 7.39 -28.22
CA LEU A 29 17.40 7.35 -28.90
C LEU A 29 18.01 5.94 -28.90
N ASP A 30 17.75 5.16 -27.84
CA ASP A 30 18.21 3.80 -27.69
C ASP A 30 17.03 2.90 -27.33
N LYS A 31 16.58 2.11 -28.30
CA LYS A 31 15.47 1.16 -28.17
C LYS A 31 15.93 -0.25 -27.83
N ASP A 32 17.22 -0.52 -27.96
CA ASP A 32 17.80 -1.84 -27.78
C ASP A 32 18.29 -2.07 -26.35
N THR A 33 18.69 -0.99 -25.66
CA THR A 33 19.18 -1.06 -24.29
C THR A 33 18.09 -0.66 -23.30
N GLN A 34 17.77 -1.57 -22.38
CA GLN A 34 16.85 -1.29 -21.29
C GLN A 34 17.59 -0.66 -20.12
N ARG A 35 17.03 0.44 -19.59
CA ARG A 35 17.53 1.08 -18.37
C ARG A 35 17.26 0.19 -17.17
N HIS A 36 18.13 0.27 -16.18
CA HIS A 36 17.92 -0.38 -14.88
C HIS A 36 16.73 0.25 -14.14
N ILE A 37 16.18 -0.48 -13.20
CA ILE A 37 15.06 -0.01 -12.40
C ILE A 37 15.43 0.09 -10.93
N THR A 38 14.75 0.98 -10.22
CA THR A 38 14.78 1.05 -8.78
C THR A 38 13.36 1.30 -8.25
N PHE A 39 13.11 0.87 -7.02
CA PHE A 39 11.88 1.17 -6.29
C PHE A 39 12.06 2.31 -5.28
N ASP A 40 13.28 2.80 -5.13
CA ASP A 40 13.64 3.87 -4.21
C ASP A 40 13.71 5.21 -4.95
N PRO A 41 12.82 6.19 -4.61
CA PRO A 41 12.84 7.52 -5.22
C PRO A 41 14.16 8.27 -5.03
N ALA A 42 14.81 8.11 -3.87
CA ALA A 42 16.06 8.81 -3.57
C ALA A 42 17.22 8.33 -4.46
N ILE A 43 17.20 7.05 -4.88
CA ILE A 43 18.21 6.50 -5.78
C ILE A 43 17.95 6.92 -7.23
N ALA A 44 16.69 7.13 -7.59
CA ALA A 44 16.30 7.54 -8.94
C ALA A 44 16.52 9.03 -9.22
N GLU A 45 16.59 9.85 -8.15
CA GLU A 45 16.69 11.29 -8.27
C GLU A 45 17.98 11.72 -9.00
N GLY A 46 17.82 12.50 -10.09
CA GLY A 46 18.93 13.00 -10.89
C GLY A 46 19.62 11.96 -11.78
N ARG A 47 19.11 10.72 -11.88
CA ARG A 47 19.69 9.64 -12.65
C ARG A 47 18.84 9.26 -13.86
N GLU A 48 19.28 9.64 -15.06
CA GLU A 48 18.62 9.31 -16.32
C GLU A 48 18.78 7.84 -16.76
N ASP A 49 19.81 7.15 -16.25
CA ASP A 49 20.08 5.73 -16.50
C ASP A 49 19.16 4.79 -15.72
N LEU A 50 18.40 5.33 -14.77
CA LEU A 50 17.45 4.57 -13.95
C LEU A 50 16.00 4.95 -14.25
N VAL A 51 15.12 3.98 -14.05
CA VAL A 51 13.66 4.19 -14.07
C VAL A 51 13.11 3.90 -12.69
N LEU A 52 12.44 4.90 -12.10
CA LEU A 52 11.68 4.68 -10.86
C LEU A 52 10.43 3.87 -11.16
N VAL A 53 10.35 2.68 -10.58
CA VAL A 53 9.20 1.78 -10.71
C VAL A 53 8.36 1.86 -9.46
N HIS A 54 7.23 2.53 -9.54
CA HIS A 54 6.23 2.66 -8.46
C HIS A 54 5.03 1.74 -8.70
N LEU A 55 4.12 1.63 -7.74
CA LEU A 55 2.97 0.71 -7.79
C LEU A 55 2.06 0.89 -9.02
N CYS A 56 1.99 2.10 -9.56
CA CYS A 56 1.21 2.39 -10.78
C CYS A 56 2.01 2.19 -12.07
N HIS A 57 3.29 1.80 -12.01
CA HIS A 57 4.10 1.57 -13.19
C HIS A 57 3.56 0.37 -13.99
N PRO A 58 3.49 0.45 -15.34
CA PRO A 58 2.93 -0.63 -16.18
C PRO A 58 3.55 -2.00 -15.94
N LEU A 59 4.86 -2.06 -15.67
CA LEU A 59 5.57 -3.29 -15.32
C LEU A 59 4.98 -3.96 -14.07
N VAL A 60 4.78 -3.20 -12.98
CA VAL A 60 4.20 -3.71 -11.73
C VAL A 60 2.76 -4.13 -11.93
N GLN A 61 1.95 -3.32 -12.61
CA GLN A 61 0.55 -3.62 -12.87
C GLN A 61 0.38 -4.90 -13.71
N HIS A 62 1.21 -5.09 -14.71
CA HIS A 62 1.19 -6.30 -15.53
C HIS A 62 1.65 -7.52 -14.72
N SER A 63 2.75 -7.43 -13.97
CA SER A 63 3.23 -8.49 -13.09
C SER A 63 2.16 -8.93 -12.10
N ALA A 64 1.52 -7.98 -11.42
CA ALA A 64 0.46 -8.25 -10.46
C ALA A 64 -0.77 -8.90 -11.12
N ARG A 65 -1.10 -8.53 -12.37
CA ARG A 65 -2.19 -9.16 -13.12
C ARG A 65 -1.88 -10.60 -13.47
N ILE A 66 -0.68 -10.88 -13.97
CA ILE A 66 -0.24 -12.24 -14.31
C ILE A 66 -0.19 -13.12 -13.06
N LEU A 67 0.40 -12.62 -11.97
CA LEU A 67 0.46 -13.34 -10.70
C LEU A 67 -0.94 -13.71 -10.19
N ARG A 68 -1.86 -12.74 -10.20
CA ARG A 68 -3.26 -13.00 -9.81
C ARG A 68 -3.92 -14.05 -10.69
N ALA A 69 -3.75 -13.95 -12.01
CA ALA A 69 -4.30 -14.93 -12.94
C ALA A 69 -3.72 -16.34 -12.70
N ALA A 70 -2.41 -16.44 -12.44
CA ALA A 70 -1.75 -17.72 -12.15
C ALA A 70 -2.25 -18.35 -10.83
N LEU A 71 -2.46 -17.56 -9.77
CA LEU A 71 -2.99 -18.05 -8.49
C LEU A 71 -4.44 -18.59 -8.58
N TRP A 72 -5.22 -18.19 -9.59
CA TRP A 72 -6.58 -18.67 -9.80
C TRP A 72 -6.69 -19.86 -10.76
N ARG A 73 -5.62 -20.17 -11.48
CA ARG A 73 -5.60 -21.32 -12.40
C ARG A 73 -5.33 -22.60 -11.66
N LYS A 74 -6.14 -23.63 -11.92
CA LYS A 74 -6.01 -24.96 -11.29
C LYS A 74 -4.74 -25.71 -11.73
N ASP A 75 -4.23 -25.42 -12.90
CA ASP A 75 -3.05 -26.03 -13.53
C ASP A 75 -1.76 -25.23 -13.33
N SER A 76 -1.82 -24.16 -12.53
CA SER A 76 -0.65 -23.35 -12.21
C SER A 76 0.22 -24.03 -11.15
N SER A 77 1.54 -23.88 -11.28
CA SER A 77 2.50 -24.24 -10.22
C SER A 77 2.41 -23.33 -8.99
N LEU A 78 1.76 -22.16 -9.15
CA LEU A 78 1.51 -21.25 -8.04
C LEU A 78 0.23 -21.65 -7.31
N SER A 79 0.32 -21.75 -5.99
CA SER A 79 -0.81 -22.07 -5.12
C SER A 79 -0.88 -21.06 -3.97
N ARG A 80 -2.10 -20.88 -3.46
CA ARG A 80 -2.30 -20.13 -2.20
C ARG A 80 -1.93 -20.95 -0.96
N VAL A 81 -1.72 -22.23 -1.13
CA VAL A 81 -1.30 -23.14 -0.07
C VAL A 81 0.06 -23.68 -0.45
N SER A 82 1.02 -23.48 0.41
CA SER A 82 2.38 -23.98 0.26
C SER A 82 2.78 -24.78 1.48
N ALA A 83 3.66 -25.75 1.25
CA ALA A 83 4.21 -26.56 2.31
C ALA A 83 5.72 -26.70 2.08
N VAL A 84 6.51 -26.27 3.06
CA VAL A 84 7.97 -26.15 2.94
C VAL A 84 8.68 -26.67 4.17
N ALA A 85 9.87 -27.22 4.00
CA ALA A 85 10.78 -27.52 5.08
C ALA A 85 11.79 -26.39 5.23
N ILE A 86 11.97 -25.93 6.47
CA ILE A 86 12.77 -24.77 6.82
C ILE A 86 13.89 -25.16 7.76
N PRO A 87 15.16 -24.93 7.40
CA PRO A 87 16.27 -25.12 8.32
C PRO A 87 16.18 -24.18 9.52
N GLY A 88 16.48 -24.70 10.72
CA GLY A 88 16.48 -23.91 11.95
C GLY A 88 15.10 -23.69 12.61
N LEU A 89 14.01 -24.11 11.96
CA LEU A 89 12.69 -24.10 12.59
C LEU A 89 12.62 -25.19 13.67
N GLU A 90 12.23 -24.84 14.89
CA GLU A 90 12.16 -25.78 16.00
C GLU A 90 10.92 -26.68 15.96
N ASN A 91 9.78 -26.13 15.58
CA ASN A 91 8.49 -26.82 15.62
C ASN A 91 7.70 -26.61 14.33
N PRO A 92 6.94 -27.61 13.88
CA PRO A 92 6.05 -27.45 12.74
C PRO A 92 4.98 -26.37 13.01
N VAL A 93 4.80 -25.48 12.05
CA VAL A 93 3.90 -24.32 12.13
C VAL A 93 3.00 -24.29 10.91
N VAL A 94 1.78 -23.83 11.08
CA VAL A 94 0.95 -23.34 9.99
C VAL A 94 0.70 -21.85 10.19
N ALA A 95 0.91 -21.09 9.15
CA ALA A 95 0.72 -19.64 9.15
C ALA A 95 -0.17 -19.21 7.98
N ALA A 96 -1.07 -18.28 8.28
CA ALA A 96 -1.91 -17.63 7.28
C ALA A 96 -1.42 -16.20 7.06
N LEU A 97 -1.19 -15.86 5.81
CA LEU A 97 -0.98 -14.48 5.37
C LEU A 97 -2.36 -13.89 5.12
N SER A 98 -2.75 -12.92 5.91
CA SER A 98 -4.04 -12.24 5.82
C SER A 98 -3.86 -10.78 5.46
N ARG A 99 -4.81 -10.25 4.68
CA ARG A 99 -4.89 -8.85 4.28
C ARG A 99 -6.02 -8.19 5.05
N LEU A 100 -5.73 -7.10 5.75
CA LEU A 100 -6.70 -6.24 6.42
C LEU A 100 -6.91 -4.98 5.60
N VAL A 101 -8.17 -4.67 5.31
CA VAL A 101 -8.56 -3.45 4.59
C VAL A 101 -9.61 -2.72 5.42
N LEU A 102 -9.37 -1.46 5.72
CA LEU A 102 -10.34 -0.60 6.38
C LEU A 102 -10.95 0.35 5.35
N VAL A 103 -12.27 0.31 5.28
CA VAL A 103 -13.06 1.11 4.34
C VAL A 103 -13.92 2.07 5.14
N GLY A 104 -13.80 3.35 4.87
CA GLY A 104 -14.63 4.39 5.45
C GLY A 104 -15.91 4.65 4.66
N LYS A 105 -16.72 5.57 5.15
CA LYS A 105 -17.97 5.96 4.53
C LYS A 105 -17.79 6.38 3.07
N GLY A 106 -18.61 5.86 2.19
CA GLY A 106 -18.52 6.09 0.75
C GLY A 106 -17.56 5.16 0.01
N GLY A 107 -17.09 4.08 0.64
CA GLY A 107 -16.24 3.06 0.01
C GLY A 107 -14.77 3.48 -0.14
N VAL A 108 -14.35 4.52 0.56
CA VAL A 108 -12.96 5.01 0.52
C VAL A 108 -12.07 4.09 1.35
N ARG A 109 -11.05 3.51 0.72
CA ARG A 109 -10.05 2.73 1.43
C ARG A 109 -9.12 3.64 2.24
N LEU A 110 -9.19 3.50 3.56
CA LEU A 110 -8.44 4.30 4.52
C LEU A 110 -7.10 3.67 4.91
N HIS A 111 -7.09 2.36 5.02
CA HIS A 111 -5.90 1.60 5.40
C HIS A 111 -5.92 0.23 4.74
N GLU A 112 -4.74 -0.27 4.44
CA GLU A 112 -4.53 -1.62 3.95
C GLU A 112 -3.18 -2.11 4.43
N GLU A 113 -3.17 -3.28 5.06
CA GLU A 113 -1.96 -3.96 5.48
C GLU A 113 -2.07 -5.46 5.29
N VAL A 114 -0.93 -6.12 5.33
CA VAL A 114 -0.82 -7.58 5.33
C VAL A 114 -0.20 -7.98 6.65
N PHE A 115 -0.77 -8.99 7.29
CA PHE A 115 -0.26 -9.53 8.54
C PHE A 115 -0.19 -11.05 8.51
N LEU A 116 0.69 -11.61 9.31
CA LEU A 116 0.84 -13.03 9.49
C LEU A 116 0.25 -13.45 10.84
N ALA A 117 -0.53 -14.54 10.83
CA ALA A 117 -0.98 -15.20 12.04
C ALA A 117 -0.68 -16.69 11.93
N GLY A 118 -0.07 -17.27 12.96
CA GLY A 118 0.34 -18.65 12.93
C GLY A 118 0.02 -19.42 14.20
N VAL A 119 -0.02 -20.74 14.06
CA VAL A 119 -0.14 -21.68 15.17
C VAL A 119 0.85 -22.83 14.98
N ARG A 120 1.36 -23.37 16.08
CA ARG A 120 2.11 -24.63 16.02
C ARG A 120 1.20 -25.74 15.55
N LEU A 121 1.69 -26.67 14.74
CA LEU A 121 0.90 -27.81 14.26
C LEU A 121 0.27 -28.56 15.45
N LYS A 122 1.06 -28.74 16.50
CA LYS A 122 0.59 -29.23 17.79
C LYS A 122 0.95 -28.22 18.86
N GLY A 123 -0.02 -27.58 19.49
CA GLY A 123 0.22 -26.63 20.58
C GLY A 123 -0.44 -25.26 20.38
N LYS A 124 0.13 -24.22 21.00
CA LYS A 124 -0.45 -22.88 21.09
C LYS A 124 -0.22 -22.06 19.82
N SER A 125 -0.96 -20.95 19.69
CA SER A 125 -0.72 -19.91 18.68
C SER A 125 0.66 -19.30 18.84
N LEU A 126 1.21 -18.83 17.72
CA LEU A 126 2.44 -18.06 17.69
C LEU A 126 2.17 -16.63 18.20
N GLY A 127 3.10 -16.09 18.96
CA GLY A 127 3.13 -14.66 19.28
C GLY A 127 3.44 -13.82 18.05
N GLU A 128 3.38 -12.51 18.22
CA GLU A 128 3.68 -11.53 17.17
C GLU A 128 5.10 -11.67 16.66
N ASP A 129 6.07 -11.56 17.58
CA ASP A 129 7.49 -11.63 17.26
C ASP A 129 7.85 -12.95 16.56
N ALA A 130 7.32 -14.08 17.04
CA ALA A 130 7.54 -15.38 16.41
C ALA A 130 6.90 -15.49 15.01
N SER A 131 5.82 -14.76 14.74
CA SER A 131 5.21 -14.71 13.42
C SER A 131 6.00 -13.82 12.47
N GLU A 132 6.55 -12.72 12.94
CA GLU A 132 7.42 -11.83 12.17
C GLU A 132 8.76 -12.50 11.86
N THR A 133 9.40 -13.11 12.84
CA THR A 133 10.62 -13.92 12.65
C THR A 133 10.40 -15.04 11.62
N LEU A 134 9.26 -15.72 11.66
CA LEU A 134 8.93 -16.74 10.65
C LEU A 134 8.89 -16.16 9.24
N LEU A 135 8.31 -14.97 9.06
CA LEU A 135 8.20 -14.32 7.76
C LEU A 135 9.58 -13.82 7.27
N GLU A 136 10.28 -13.09 8.10
CA GLU A 136 11.50 -12.38 7.72
C GLU A 136 12.72 -13.29 7.62
N GLU A 137 12.91 -14.18 8.58
CA GLU A 137 14.10 -15.02 8.64
C GLU A 137 13.94 -16.37 7.93
N HIS A 138 12.74 -16.92 7.94
CA HIS A 138 12.54 -18.29 7.49
C HIS A 138 11.79 -18.40 6.14
N LEU A 139 10.92 -17.44 5.79
CA LEU A 139 10.18 -17.48 4.53
C LEU A 139 10.80 -16.62 3.42
N ASP A 140 11.95 -15.99 3.65
CA ASP A 140 12.68 -15.16 2.66
C ASP A 140 13.30 -15.98 1.50
N GLY A 141 12.86 -17.16 1.29
CA GLY A 141 12.94 -17.88 0.01
C GLY A 141 14.26 -18.55 -0.36
N SER A 142 15.38 -18.25 0.27
CA SER A 142 16.70 -18.75 -0.18
C SER A 142 17.03 -20.19 0.23
N ASN A 143 16.35 -20.72 1.27
CA ASN A 143 16.66 -22.02 1.87
C ASN A 143 15.43 -22.95 2.05
N LEU A 144 14.35 -22.71 1.30
CA LEU A 144 13.16 -23.53 1.39
C LEU A 144 13.37 -24.86 0.69
N LEU A 145 13.07 -25.94 1.39
CA LEU A 145 13.19 -27.32 0.89
C LEU A 145 11.81 -27.94 0.70
N SER A 146 11.74 -28.97 -0.15
CA SER A 146 10.53 -29.76 -0.30
C SER A 146 10.29 -30.64 0.93
N LEU A 147 9.03 -30.81 1.32
CA LEU A 147 8.65 -31.72 2.39
C LEU A 147 8.79 -33.18 1.97
N SER A 148 9.11 -34.03 2.93
CA SER A 148 9.02 -35.48 2.77
C SER A 148 7.55 -35.92 2.75
N GLU A 149 7.30 -37.11 2.20
CA GLU A 149 5.94 -37.68 2.15
C GLU A 149 5.37 -37.93 3.56
N SER A 150 6.21 -38.30 4.52
CA SER A 150 5.81 -38.48 5.93
C SER A 150 5.36 -37.16 6.58
N GLN A 151 6.05 -36.05 6.29
CA GLN A 151 5.68 -34.71 6.78
C GLN A 151 4.35 -34.24 6.14
N LEU A 152 4.15 -34.45 4.84
CA LEU A 152 2.88 -34.19 4.16
C LEU A 152 1.71 -34.97 4.74
N LYS A 153 1.90 -36.26 5.00
CA LYS A 153 0.88 -37.10 5.67
C LYS A 153 0.56 -36.59 7.08
N ALA A 154 1.55 -36.17 7.85
CA ALA A 154 1.34 -35.61 9.18
C ALA A 154 0.51 -34.29 9.13
N ILE A 155 0.83 -33.38 8.22
CA ILE A 155 0.06 -32.15 7.99
C ILE A 155 -1.39 -32.48 7.61
N THR A 156 -1.59 -33.36 6.64
CA THR A 156 -2.91 -33.75 6.15
C THR A 156 -3.77 -34.36 7.27
N LYS A 157 -3.17 -35.21 8.11
CA LYS A 157 -3.85 -35.82 9.26
C LYS A 157 -4.31 -34.75 10.28
N GLU A 158 -3.45 -33.79 10.64
CA GLU A 158 -3.78 -32.74 11.60
C GLU A 158 -4.82 -31.75 11.02
N TRP A 159 -4.71 -31.44 9.73
CA TRP A 159 -5.65 -30.53 9.06
C TRP A 159 -7.06 -31.12 8.94
N ASN A 160 -7.15 -32.42 8.64
CA ASN A 160 -8.42 -33.16 8.47
C ASN A 160 -8.90 -33.79 9.77
N SER A 161 -8.32 -33.48 10.91
CA SER A 161 -8.84 -33.95 12.20
C SER A 161 -10.28 -33.47 12.43
N GLU A 162 -11.03 -34.19 13.26
CA GLU A 162 -12.43 -33.84 13.55
C GLU A 162 -12.59 -32.33 13.91
N GLU A 163 -13.65 -31.71 13.41
CA GLU A 163 -13.90 -30.27 13.56
C GLU A 163 -14.31 -29.93 14.99
N THR A 164 -13.35 -29.86 15.88
CA THR A 164 -13.50 -29.44 17.27
C THR A 164 -12.92 -28.02 17.45
N ALA A 165 -13.23 -27.36 18.54
CA ALA A 165 -12.64 -26.07 18.89
C ALA A 165 -11.10 -26.09 18.93
N SER A 166 -10.50 -27.26 19.19
CA SER A 166 -9.05 -27.49 19.24
C SER A 166 -8.44 -27.96 17.91
N SER A 167 -9.24 -28.16 16.86
CA SER A 167 -8.74 -28.57 15.54
C SER A 167 -7.82 -27.49 14.96
N LEU A 168 -6.86 -27.90 14.16
CA LEU A 168 -5.85 -27.00 13.57
C LEU A 168 -6.49 -25.85 12.77
N PRO A 169 -7.51 -26.06 11.91
CA PRO A 169 -8.18 -24.98 11.21
C PRO A 169 -8.84 -23.96 12.14
N ASN A 170 -9.49 -24.42 13.23
CA ASN A 170 -10.17 -23.52 14.17
C ASN A 170 -9.17 -22.74 15.03
N ARG A 171 -8.08 -23.37 15.45
CA ARG A 171 -6.99 -22.66 16.16
C ARG A 171 -6.37 -21.58 15.27
N LEU A 172 -6.19 -21.85 13.98
CA LEU A 172 -5.67 -20.87 13.04
C LEU A 172 -6.65 -19.71 12.82
N ARG A 173 -7.95 -19.98 12.63
CA ARG A 173 -8.99 -18.93 12.55
C ARG A 173 -8.99 -18.04 13.79
N ASN A 174 -8.89 -18.65 14.97
CA ASN A 174 -8.80 -17.89 16.22
C ASN A 174 -7.54 -17.00 16.29
N ALA A 175 -6.38 -17.52 15.88
CA ALA A 175 -5.14 -16.76 15.83
C ALA A 175 -5.24 -15.57 14.87
N ILE A 176 -5.84 -15.76 13.68
CA ILE A 176 -6.12 -14.68 12.74
C ILE A 176 -7.05 -13.63 13.38
N GLY A 177 -8.12 -14.07 14.05
CA GLY A 177 -9.07 -13.17 14.71
C GLY A 177 -8.44 -12.32 15.80
N VAL A 178 -7.61 -12.92 16.65
CA VAL A 178 -6.87 -12.22 17.73
C VAL A 178 -5.90 -11.21 17.12
N ARG A 179 -5.13 -11.60 16.11
CA ARG A 179 -4.18 -10.71 15.45
C ARG A 179 -4.86 -9.56 14.75
N LYS A 180 -5.94 -9.85 14.01
CA LYS A 180 -6.79 -8.83 13.38
C LYS A 180 -7.27 -7.79 14.40
N GLN A 181 -7.77 -8.23 15.55
CA GLN A 181 -8.29 -7.33 16.58
C GLN A 181 -7.19 -6.40 17.10
N LYS A 182 -5.99 -6.92 17.37
CA LYS A 182 -4.85 -6.12 17.79
C LYS A 182 -4.47 -5.07 16.73
N ARG A 183 -4.37 -5.48 15.47
CA ARG A 183 -4.08 -4.55 14.35
C ARG A 183 -5.16 -3.48 14.19
N LEU A 184 -6.42 -3.84 14.36
CA LEU A 184 -7.51 -2.86 14.31
C LEU A 184 -7.37 -1.78 15.39
N GLU A 185 -6.94 -2.12 16.59
CA GLU A 185 -6.72 -1.14 17.66
C GLU A 185 -5.56 -0.19 17.33
N GLU A 186 -4.46 -0.72 16.82
CA GLU A 186 -3.30 0.07 16.39
C GLU A 186 -3.66 1.03 15.24
N VAL A 187 -4.38 0.51 14.24
CA VAL A 187 -4.79 1.31 13.06
C VAL A 187 -5.83 2.37 13.42
N LYS A 188 -6.72 2.15 14.38
CA LYS A 188 -7.66 3.18 14.84
C LYS A 188 -6.93 4.43 15.33
N VAL A 189 -5.86 4.27 16.10
CA VAL A 189 -5.03 5.39 16.56
C VAL A 189 -4.40 6.13 15.37
N LEU A 190 -3.87 5.38 14.41
CA LEU A 190 -3.30 5.94 13.18
C LEU A 190 -4.34 6.74 12.37
N LEU A 191 -5.58 6.23 12.27
CA LEU A 191 -6.65 6.90 11.52
C LEU A 191 -7.07 8.22 12.18
N VAL A 192 -7.10 8.31 13.51
CA VAL A 192 -7.37 9.58 14.22
C VAL A 192 -6.29 10.61 13.93
N THR A 193 -5.03 10.21 13.91
CA THR A 193 -3.93 11.09 13.53
C THR A 193 -4.07 11.58 12.09
N ARG A 194 -4.35 10.68 11.15
CA ARG A 194 -4.55 11.04 9.73
C ARG A 194 -5.75 11.96 9.51
N GLU A 195 -6.86 11.71 10.20
CA GLU A 195 -8.04 12.61 10.16
C GLU A 195 -7.64 14.02 10.57
N THR A 196 -6.91 14.14 11.67
CA THR A 196 -6.42 15.43 12.17
C THR A 196 -5.50 16.12 11.18
N GLU A 197 -4.57 15.38 10.57
CA GLU A 197 -3.66 15.89 9.55
C GLU A 197 -4.41 16.35 8.29
N ASP A 198 -5.39 15.58 7.82
CA ASP A 198 -6.22 15.95 6.66
C ASP A 198 -7.05 17.20 6.94
N ILE A 199 -7.65 17.31 8.15
CA ILE A 199 -8.36 18.52 8.59
C ILE A 199 -7.42 19.73 8.60
N ASN A 200 -6.22 19.60 9.16
CA ASN A 200 -5.23 20.67 9.22
C ASN A 200 -4.80 21.09 7.81
N ARG A 201 -4.56 20.15 6.92
CA ARG A 201 -4.21 20.41 5.52
C ARG A 201 -5.29 21.20 4.78
N VAL A 202 -6.57 20.83 4.96
CA VAL A 202 -7.69 21.59 4.40
C VAL A 202 -7.68 23.02 4.94
N ASN A 203 -7.54 23.19 6.26
CA ASN A 203 -7.50 24.50 6.88
C ASN A 203 -6.34 25.35 6.35
N GLU A 204 -5.15 24.79 6.21
CA GLU A 204 -3.99 25.51 5.66
C GLU A 204 -4.22 25.95 4.21
N ILE A 205 -4.79 25.10 3.37
CA ILE A 205 -5.09 25.43 1.98
C ILE A 205 -6.06 26.61 1.93
N PHE A 206 -7.15 26.58 2.68
CA PHE A 206 -8.15 27.64 2.68
C PHE A 206 -7.62 28.94 3.30
N ASN A 207 -6.79 28.87 4.34
CA ASN A 207 -6.12 30.03 4.91
C ASN A 207 -5.19 30.70 3.89
N ARG A 208 -4.38 29.91 3.15
CA ARG A 208 -3.52 30.45 2.08
C ARG A 208 -4.34 31.11 0.96
N PHE A 209 -5.48 30.52 0.59
CA PHE A 209 -6.37 31.14 -0.40
C PHE A 209 -6.94 32.48 0.10
N ASP A 210 -7.42 32.55 1.35
CA ASP A 210 -7.92 33.81 1.91
C ASP A 210 -6.83 34.89 1.97
N GLU A 211 -5.62 34.50 2.39
CA GLU A 211 -4.46 35.41 2.39
C GLU A 211 -4.08 35.94 0.99
N LEU A 212 -4.09 35.07 -0.01
CA LEU A 212 -3.81 35.45 -1.39
C LEU A 212 -4.87 36.42 -1.92
N LEU A 213 -6.16 36.12 -1.67
CA LEU A 213 -7.25 37.00 -2.07
C LEU A 213 -7.18 38.36 -1.37
N LYS A 214 -6.84 38.41 -0.08
CA LYS A 214 -6.61 39.64 0.68
C LYS A 214 -5.51 40.47 0.05
N LYS A 215 -4.33 39.86 -0.18
CA LYS A 215 -3.19 40.56 -0.81
C LYS A 215 -3.54 41.09 -2.20
N SER A 216 -4.28 40.32 -3.00
CA SER A 216 -4.72 40.73 -4.33
C SER A 216 -5.67 41.93 -4.26
N LEU A 217 -6.58 41.96 -3.28
CA LEU A 217 -7.50 43.06 -3.05
C LEU A 217 -6.77 44.31 -2.54
N GLU A 218 -5.82 44.18 -1.60
CA GLU A 218 -4.98 45.26 -1.09
C GLU A 218 -4.12 45.87 -2.21
N GLN A 219 -3.47 45.03 -3.01
CA GLN A 219 -2.68 45.50 -4.15
C GLN A 219 -3.54 46.19 -5.20
N ALA A 220 -4.74 45.70 -5.49
CA ALA A 220 -5.65 46.33 -6.43
C ALA A 220 -6.15 47.69 -5.92
N ALA A 221 -6.30 47.88 -4.61
CA ALA A 221 -6.64 49.16 -4.02
C ALA A 221 -5.49 50.17 -4.16
N ILE A 222 -4.25 49.78 -3.84
CA ILE A 222 -3.03 50.59 -4.02
C ILE A 222 -2.85 50.99 -5.48
N ASP A 223 -2.98 50.03 -6.40
CA ASP A 223 -2.85 50.28 -7.84
C ASP A 223 -3.96 51.19 -8.37
N ALA A 224 -5.14 51.19 -7.77
CA ALA A 224 -6.22 52.09 -8.13
C ALA A 224 -5.90 53.53 -7.74
N GLU A 225 -5.32 53.76 -6.55
CA GLU A 225 -4.89 55.09 -6.09
C GLU A 225 -3.76 55.67 -6.96
N ILE A 226 -2.79 54.84 -7.37
CA ILE A 226 -1.66 55.25 -8.21
C ILE A 226 -2.11 55.58 -9.64
N ALA A 227 -3.08 54.86 -10.15
CA ALA A 227 -3.53 54.94 -11.53
C ALA A 227 -4.70 55.91 -11.77
N GLU A 228 -5.08 56.69 -10.75
CA GLU A 228 -6.16 57.68 -10.87
C GLU A 228 -5.75 58.78 -11.88
N GLY A 229 -6.24 58.63 -13.12
CA GLY A 229 -5.93 59.54 -14.23
C GLY A 229 -5.08 58.99 -15.37
N GLN A 230 -4.54 57.77 -15.25
CA GLN A 230 -3.67 57.15 -16.27
C GLN A 230 -4.29 55.98 -17.04
N LEU A 231 -5.41 55.41 -16.57
CA LEU A 231 -6.05 54.25 -17.19
C LEU A 231 -7.19 54.62 -18.14
N PHE A 232 -7.31 53.86 -19.23
CA PHE A 232 -8.47 53.93 -20.13
C PHE A 232 -9.73 53.37 -19.43
N ASP A 233 -10.90 53.85 -19.83
CA ASP A 233 -12.18 53.43 -19.22
C ASP A 233 -12.43 51.92 -19.29
N GLU A 234 -11.97 51.25 -20.35
CA GLU A 234 -12.06 49.78 -20.51
C GLU A 234 -11.19 49.06 -19.48
N GLU A 235 -10.00 49.56 -19.19
CA GLU A 235 -9.10 48.96 -18.18
C GLU A 235 -9.64 49.11 -16.76
N LYS A 236 -10.24 50.31 -16.46
CA LYS A 236 -10.95 50.52 -15.20
C LYS A 236 -12.13 49.58 -15.01
N ALA A 237 -12.92 49.37 -16.07
CA ALA A 237 -14.05 48.46 -16.04
C ALA A 237 -13.62 46.98 -15.85
N GLN A 238 -12.53 46.55 -16.49
CA GLN A 238 -12.00 45.21 -16.32
C GLN A 238 -11.48 45.01 -14.89
N ARG A 239 -10.72 45.94 -14.35
CA ARG A 239 -10.21 45.89 -12.97
C ARG A 239 -11.34 45.82 -11.95
N ALA A 240 -12.39 46.63 -12.11
CA ALA A 240 -13.57 46.56 -11.24
C ALA A 240 -14.25 45.20 -11.27
N LYS A 241 -14.34 44.57 -12.45
CA LYS A 241 -14.87 43.19 -12.58
C LYS A 241 -14.00 42.18 -11.85
N ASP A 242 -12.69 42.29 -11.91
CA ASP A 242 -11.79 41.33 -11.28
C ASP A 242 -11.80 41.49 -9.74
N ILE A 243 -11.86 42.69 -9.22
CA ILE A 243 -12.06 42.96 -7.79
C ILE A 243 -13.41 42.39 -7.31
N ALA A 244 -14.49 42.60 -8.05
CA ALA A 244 -15.80 42.05 -7.72
C ALA A 244 -15.78 40.50 -7.67
N LYS A 245 -15.07 39.85 -8.61
CA LYS A 245 -14.89 38.40 -8.59
C LYS A 245 -14.09 37.91 -7.38
N TRP A 246 -13.04 38.61 -6.98
CA TRP A 246 -12.24 38.24 -5.81
C TRP A 246 -13.02 38.40 -4.51
N ILE A 247 -13.84 39.46 -4.38
CA ILE A 247 -14.74 39.64 -3.25
C ILE A 247 -15.75 38.48 -3.20
N GLN A 248 -16.44 38.21 -4.31
CA GLN A 248 -17.39 37.11 -4.40
C GLN A 248 -16.73 35.76 -4.10
N ARG A 249 -15.52 35.52 -4.61
CA ARG A 249 -14.78 34.29 -4.34
C ARG A 249 -14.48 34.15 -2.85
N ARG A 250 -14.13 35.23 -2.18
CA ARG A 250 -13.84 35.24 -0.76
C ARG A 250 -15.07 35.00 0.10
N GLU A 251 -16.23 35.50 -0.29
CA GLU A 251 -17.51 35.26 0.41
C GLU A 251 -17.89 33.79 0.45
N VAL A 252 -17.71 33.07 -0.66
CA VAL A 252 -18.04 31.64 -0.72
C VAL A 252 -16.96 30.73 -0.13
N LEU A 253 -15.78 31.25 0.17
CA LEU A 253 -14.65 30.46 0.63
C LEU A 253 -14.94 29.75 1.98
N ALA A 254 -15.65 30.42 2.89
CA ALA A 254 -16.00 29.88 4.19
C ALA A 254 -16.95 28.67 4.07
N GLU A 255 -17.94 28.74 3.18
CA GLU A 255 -18.87 27.65 2.94
C GLU A 255 -18.18 26.45 2.24
N GLU A 256 -17.28 26.73 1.30
CA GLU A 256 -16.50 25.69 0.65
C GLU A 256 -15.59 24.97 1.65
N ARG A 257 -14.92 25.74 2.52
CA ARG A 257 -14.12 25.18 3.62
C ARG A 257 -14.95 24.25 4.52
N ALA A 258 -16.12 24.71 4.95
CA ALA A 258 -17.00 23.90 5.80
C ALA A 258 -17.42 22.60 5.11
N ARG A 259 -17.77 22.66 3.80
CA ARG A 259 -18.12 21.49 3.00
C ARG A 259 -16.94 20.50 2.84
N GLU A 260 -15.73 21.00 2.59
CA GLU A 260 -14.56 20.14 2.47
C GLU A 260 -14.18 19.49 3.81
N LEU A 261 -14.24 20.23 4.93
CA LEU A 261 -14.03 19.68 6.26
C LEU A 261 -15.04 18.58 6.60
N GLU A 262 -16.31 18.79 6.25
CA GLU A 262 -17.36 17.76 6.45
C GLU A 262 -17.09 16.52 5.60
N LYS A 263 -16.65 16.67 4.34
CA LYS A 263 -16.24 15.54 3.49
C LYS A 263 -15.08 14.75 4.09
N VAL A 264 -14.07 15.44 4.66
CA VAL A 264 -12.95 14.78 5.33
C VAL A 264 -13.45 14.00 6.53
N LYS A 265 -14.17 14.63 7.45
CA LYS A 265 -14.72 13.96 8.63
C LYS A 265 -15.58 12.74 8.26
N ARG A 266 -16.47 12.91 7.29
CA ARG A 266 -17.32 11.82 6.78
C ARG A 266 -16.54 10.62 6.28
N ARG A 267 -15.36 10.84 5.68
CA ARG A 267 -14.48 9.76 5.17
C ARG A 267 -14.03 8.81 6.26
N TYR A 268 -13.77 9.34 7.48
CA TYR A 268 -13.31 8.57 8.64
C TYR A 268 -14.44 8.03 9.53
N GLN A 269 -15.70 8.29 9.19
CA GLN A 269 -16.86 7.72 9.88
C GLN A 269 -17.19 6.31 9.39
N GLU A 270 -17.83 5.51 10.25
CA GLU A 270 -18.35 4.18 9.89
C GLU A 270 -17.28 3.28 9.25
N VAL A 271 -16.10 3.21 9.87
CA VAL A 271 -14.98 2.42 9.33
C VAL A 271 -15.27 0.93 9.49
N GLU A 272 -15.35 0.23 8.35
CA GLU A 272 -15.60 -1.21 8.29
C GLU A 272 -14.29 -1.97 7.99
N PRO A 273 -13.94 -2.96 8.83
CA PRO A 273 -12.79 -3.81 8.61
C PRO A 273 -13.12 -5.05 7.79
N TYR A 274 -12.46 -5.23 6.67
CA TYR A 274 -12.50 -6.44 5.86
C TYR A 274 -11.18 -7.22 6.02
N GLU A 275 -11.29 -8.53 6.24
CA GLU A 275 -10.15 -9.43 6.33
C GLU A 275 -10.27 -10.52 5.27
N PHE A 276 -9.17 -10.78 4.59
CA PHE A 276 -9.06 -11.78 3.53
C PHE A 276 -7.81 -12.62 3.74
N SER A 277 -7.96 -13.90 3.98
CA SER A 277 -6.82 -14.82 3.98
C SER A 277 -6.28 -14.98 2.55
N ALA A 278 -5.06 -14.51 2.33
CA ALA A 278 -4.43 -14.48 1.01
C ALA A 278 -3.68 -15.77 0.70
N ALA A 279 -2.94 -16.30 1.67
CA ALA A 279 -2.15 -17.51 1.52
C ALA A 279 -2.04 -18.29 2.84
N LEU A 280 -1.72 -19.56 2.72
CA LEU A 280 -1.48 -20.49 3.82
C LEU A 280 -0.13 -21.18 3.60
N VAL A 281 0.70 -21.20 4.62
CA VAL A 281 2.01 -21.84 4.57
C VAL A 281 2.14 -22.84 5.71
N PHE A 282 2.42 -24.08 5.35
CA PHE A 282 2.83 -25.12 6.30
C PHE A 282 4.36 -25.16 6.33
N ALA A 283 4.95 -24.75 7.43
CA ALA A 283 6.38 -24.77 7.64
C ALA A 283 6.76 -25.92 8.57
N TYR A 284 7.70 -26.73 8.14
CA TYR A 284 8.17 -27.91 8.88
C TYR A 284 9.67 -27.79 9.14
N PRO A 285 10.18 -28.23 10.29
CA PRO A 285 11.62 -28.32 10.49
C PRO A 285 12.28 -29.18 9.41
N SER A 286 13.34 -28.69 8.77
CA SER A 286 14.16 -29.55 7.95
C SER A 286 15.09 -30.38 8.83
N GLU A 287 15.15 -31.67 8.60
CA GLU A 287 16.23 -32.50 9.16
C GLU A 287 17.52 -32.07 8.46
N VAL A 288 18.30 -31.21 9.10
CA VAL A 288 19.67 -30.97 8.66
C VAL A 288 20.40 -32.28 8.85
N LYS A 289 20.63 -33.03 7.79
CA LYS A 289 21.64 -34.10 7.83
C LYS A 289 22.98 -33.45 8.19
N LYS A 290 23.37 -33.62 9.44
CA LYS A 290 24.73 -33.31 9.89
C LYS A 290 25.77 -34.11 9.11
#